data_24c913f4fdcaf7c4e159f815b46ba93f
#
_entry.id   24c913f4fdcaf7c4e159f815b46ba93f
#
_cell.length_a   1.000
_cell.length_b   1.000
_cell.length_c   1.000
_cell.angle_alpha   90.00
_cell.angle_beta   90.00
_cell.angle_gamma   90.00
#
_symmetry.space_group_name_H-M   'P 1'
#
loop_
_entity.id
_entity.type
_entity.pdbx_description
1 polymer ?
#
loop_
_entity_poly.entity_id
_entity_poly.type
_entity_poly.pdbx_seq_one_letter_code
_entity_poly.pdbx_strand_id
1 'polypeptide(L)'
;MDYKTGTLIEFRNRPWVVQLSAEDNLMIIKPLGGTDAETIGLYLPLYGDKLQIHSYNFRRPSADDIGKNSYKASAKVLYNACRLSFRDIAGPFQCLGKLSFEPRPYQMVPLILALKQERIRLLISDDVGIGKTLESLLIAKELLDRHEINRFAVVCLPHLCEQWQNEIKDKFGLEAEIIRSSTISRLEKKLRPDQNVFRDIPFQVISIDYVKQDNKRNIFLDHCPDFVIVDEAHTCAKPTGANKYQQQRYRLLKDLSDKPEKQL
;
A
#
# COMPACT_ATOMS: atom_id res chain seq x y z
N MET A 1 -26.29 -1.52 -41.57
CA MET A 1 -26.41 -1.74 -40.08
C MET A 1 -25.66 -0.61 -39.40
N ASP A 2 -26.32 0.04 -38.46
CA ASP A 2 -25.70 1.20 -37.77
C ASP A 2 -25.04 0.71 -36.49
N TYR A 3 -23.71 0.61 -36.47
CA TYR A 3 -22.93 0.18 -35.34
C TYR A 3 -22.63 1.36 -34.43
N LYS A 4 -23.39 1.49 -33.36
CA LYS A 4 -23.19 2.57 -32.36
C LYS A 4 -21.94 2.34 -31.53
N THR A 5 -21.28 3.42 -31.14
CA THR A 5 -20.16 3.37 -30.16
C THR A 5 -20.59 2.62 -28.92
N GLY A 6 -19.73 1.71 -28.43
CA GLY A 6 -20.01 0.82 -27.29
C GLY A 6 -20.69 -0.50 -27.68
N THR A 7 -21.11 -0.71 -28.95
CA THR A 7 -21.65 -1.99 -29.41
C THR A 7 -20.58 -3.06 -29.34
N LEU A 8 -20.95 -4.24 -28.83
CA LEU A 8 -20.08 -5.42 -28.85
C LEU A 8 -20.30 -6.20 -30.13
N ILE A 9 -19.22 -6.50 -30.83
CA ILE A 9 -19.19 -7.30 -32.03
C ILE A 9 -18.23 -8.46 -31.90
N GLU A 10 -18.50 -9.56 -32.61
CA GLU A 10 -17.52 -10.64 -32.75
C GLU A 10 -16.77 -10.49 -34.07
N PHE A 11 -15.46 -10.47 -34.00
CA PHE A 11 -14.56 -10.47 -35.14
C PHE A 11 -13.35 -11.36 -34.86
N ARG A 12 -13.07 -12.27 -35.80
CA ARG A 12 -11.98 -13.27 -35.67
C ARG A 12 -12.05 -14.09 -34.37
N ASN A 13 -13.25 -14.56 -34.03
CA ASN A 13 -13.54 -15.34 -32.81
C ASN A 13 -13.14 -14.65 -31.51
N ARG A 14 -13.16 -13.33 -31.47
CA ARG A 14 -12.87 -12.51 -30.29
C ARG A 14 -13.93 -11.41 -30.21
N PRO A 15 -14.38 -11.06 -28.96
CA PRO A 15 -15.29 -9.94 -28.76
C PRO A 15 -14.54 -8.60 -28.84
N TRP A 16 -15.15 -7.62 -29.51
CA TRP A 16 -14.61 -6.28 -29.70
C TRP A 16 -15.68 -5.23 -29.36
N VAL A 17 -15.23 -4.07 -28.92
CA VAL A 17 -16.07 -2.91 -28.61
C VAL A 17 -15.87 -1.88 -29.72
N VAL A 18 -16.98 -1.41 -30.32
CA VAL A 18 -16.96 -0.35 -31.30
C VAL A 18 -16.61 0.97 -30.64
N GLN A 19 -15.60 1.65 -31.16
CA GLN A 19 -15.15 2.97 -30.75
C GLN A 19 -15.68 4.06 -31.67
N LEU A 20 -15.58 5.31 -31.22
CA LEU A 20 -15.94 6.45 -32.06
C LEU A 20 -15.00 6.52 -33.29
N SER A 21 -15.57 6.66 -34.49
CA SER A 21 -14.84 6.90 -35.73
C SER A 21 -15.26 8.24 -36.32
N ALA A 22 -14.31 8.95 -36.90
CA ALA A 22 -14.59 10.19 -37.64
C ALA A 22 -14.92 9.95 -39.14
N GLU A 23 -14.76 8.72 -39.62
CA GLU A 23 -14.95 8.35 -41.02
C GLU A 23 -16.13 7.40 -41.16
N ASP A 24 -17.05 7.69 -42.11
CA ASP A 24 -18.31 6.94 -42.27
C ASP A 24 -18.09 5.47 -42.67
N ASN A 25 -17.03 5.15 -43.39
CA ASN A 25 -16.75 3.79 -43.88
C ASN A 25 -15.70 3.04 -43.04
N LEU A 26 -15.18 3.65 -41.97
CA LEU A 26 -14.19 3.06 -41.11
C LEU A 26 -14.75 2.89 -39.69
N MET A 27 -14.81 1.67 -39.21
CA MET A 27 -15.21 1.37 -37.83
C MET A 27 -13.97 1.03 -37.02
N ILE A 28 -13.70 1.81 -35.97
CA ILE A 28 -12.63 1.53 -35.05
C ILE A 28 -13.13 0.55 -33.98
N ILE A 29 -12.41 -0.53 -33.79
CA ILE A 29 -12.74 -1.55 -32.77
C ILE A 29 -11.56 -1.81 -31.86
N LYS A 30 -11.87 -1.99 -30.57
CA LYS A 30 -10.92 -2.36 -29.51
C LYS A 30 -11.32 -3.73 -28.95
N PRO A 31 -10.37 -4.67 -28.72
CA PRO A 31 -10.72 -5.96 -28.16
C PRO A 31 -11.23 -5.81 -26.73
N LEU A 32 -12.28 -6.55 -26.38
CA LEU A 32 -12.76 -6.64 -25.02
C LEU A 32 -11.69 -7.35 -24.17
N GLY A 33 -11.13 -6.68 -23.16
CA GLY A 33 -10.05 -7.22 -22.35
C GLY A 33 -8.66 -7.14 -22.96
N GLY A 34 -8.46 -6.34 -24.04
CA GLY A 34 -7.17 -6.05 -24.66
C GLY A 34 -6.61 -4.67 -24.34
N THR A 35 -5.41 -4.39 -24.84
CA THR A 35 -4.74 -3.09 -24.71
C THR A 35 -5.15 -2.11 -25.80
N ASP A 36 -4.93 -0.81 -25.61
CA ASP A 36 -5.19 0.22 -26.64
C ASP A 36 -4.33 0.03 -27.89
N ALA A 37 -3.15 -0.60 -27.76
CA ALA A 37 -2.28 -0.92 -28.88
C ALA A 37 -2.86 -1.96 -29.86
N GLU A 38 -3.88 -2.74 -29.42
CA GLU A 38 -4.58 -3.73 -30.26
C GLU A 38 -5.79 -3.15 -31.00
N THR A 39 -6.03 -1.84 -30.88
CA THR A 39 -7.12 -1.16 -31.59
C THR A 39 -6.89 -1.23 -33.09
N ILE A 40 -7.91 -1.65 -33.85
CA ILE A 40 -7.84 -1.78 -35.31
C ILE A 40 -8.99 -1.04 -35.98
N GLY A 41 -8.77 -0.60 -37.21
CA GLY A 41 -9.79 -0.06 -38.08
C GLY A 41 -10.34 -1.13 -39.01
N LEU A 42 -11.67 -1.29 -39.07
CA LEU A 42 -12.35 -2.16 -40.02
C LEU A 42 -13.02 -1.32 -41.10
N TYR A 43 -12.72 -1.62 -42.35
CA TYR A 43 -13.39 -0.99 -43.51
C TYR A 43 -14.75 -1.68 -43.76
N LEU A 44 -15.83 -1.00 -43.40
CA LEU A 44 -17.19 -1.55 -43.40
C LEU A 44 -17.64 -2.17 -44.75
N PRO A 45 -17.31 -1.61 -45.93
CA PRO A 45 -17.66 -2.23 -47.18
C PRO A 45 -17.12 -3.65 -47.43
N LEU A 46 -16.02 -4.01 -46.76
CA LEU A 46 -15.41 -5.36 -46.83
C LEU A 46 -15.92 -6.33 -45.77
N TYR A 47 -16.30 -5.83 -44.61
CA TYR A 47 -16.54 -6.65 -43.41
C TYR A 47 -17.96 -6.51 -42.84
N GLY A 48 -18.74 -5.48 -43.22
CA GLY A 48 -20.01 -5.15 -42.59
C GLY A 48 -21.04 -6.30 -42.57
N ASP A 49 -21.10 -7.11 -43.59
CA ASP A 49 -22.01 -8.28 -43.68
C ASP A 49 -21.52 -9.50 -42.87
N LYS A 50 -20.27 -9.50 -42.45
CA LYS A 50 -19.61 -10.62 -41.75
C LYS A 50 -19.53 -10.41 -40.24
N LEU A 51 -19.93 -9.24 -39.73
CA LEU A 51 -19.86 -8.90 -38.33
C LEU A 51 -21.14 -9.34 -37.62
N GLN A 52 -20.99 -10.10 -36.56
CA GLN A 52 -22.09 -10.49 -35.67
C GLN A 52 -22.15 -9.56 -34.47
N ILE A 53 -23.34 -8.98 -34.23
CA ILE A 53 -23.57 -8.18 -33.02
C ILE A 53 -23.83 -9.13 -31.86
N HIS A 54 -23.02 -9.09 -30.86
CA HIS A 54 -23.27 -9.79 -29.59
C HIS A 54 -24.19 -8.95 -28.73
N SER A 55 -25.38 -9.41 -28.48
CA SER A 55 -26.25 -8.87 -27.43
C SER A 55 -25.91 -9.53 -26.11
N TYR A 56 -25.00 -8.96 -25.34
CA TYR A 56 -24.83 -9.33 -23.93
C TYR A 56 -25.97 -8.72 -23.12
N ASN A 57 -26.90 -9.55 -22.70
CA ASN A 57 -27.95 -9.14 -21.76
C ASN A 57 -27.39 -9.25 -20.32
N PHE A 58 -26.71 -8.21 -19.87
CA PHE A 58 -26.35 -8.08 -18.45
C PHE A 58 -27.60 -7.68 -17.66
N ARG A 59 -28.41 -8.65 -17.28
CA ARG A 59 -29.53 -8.41 -16.36
C ARG A 59 -29.02 -8.35 -14.93
N ARG A 60 -29.70 -7.59 -14.08
CA ARG A 60 -29.43 -7.62 -12.64
C ARG A 60 -29.71 -9.03 -12.10
N PRO A 61 -28.89 -9.56 -11.16
CA PRO A 61 -29.18 -10.83 -10.49
C PRO A 61 -30.58 -10.82 -9.88
N SER A 62 -31.30 -11.91 -10.02
CA SER A 62 -32.63 -12.14 -9.43
C SER A 62 -32.57 -13.26 -8.41
N ALA A 63 -33.61 -13.39 -7.57
CA ALA A 63 -33.71 -14.48 -6.61
C ALA A 63 -33.65 -15.88 -7.26
N ASP A 64 -34.09 -16.02 -8.51
CA ASP A 64 -34.06 -17.26 -9.28
C ASP A 64 -32.64 -17.70 -9.68
N ASP A 65 -31.65 -16.79 -9.57
CA ASP A 65 -30.26 -17.08 -9.85
C ASP A 65 -29.54 -17.69 -8.63
N ILE A 66 -30.17 -17.63 -7.46
CA ILE A 66 -29.62 -18.17 -6.21
C ILE A 66 -29.76 -19.70 -6.24
N GLY A 67 -28.66 -20.40 -6.01
CA GLY A 67 -28.66 -21.86 -5.89
C GLY A 67 -28.36 -22.65 -7.17
N LYS A 68 -28.25 -22.02 -8.33
CA LYS A 68 -27.79 -22.70 -9.55
C LYS A 68 -26.28 -22.93 -9.50
N ASN A 69 -25.86 -24.19 -9.57
CA ASN A 69 -24.42 -24.58 -9.47
C ASN A 69 -23.51 -23.87 -10.48
N SER A 70 -24.02 -23.54 -11.66
CA SER A 70 -23.29 -22.78 -12.68
C SER A 70 -22.91 -21.37 -12.21
N TYR A 71 -23.76 -20.69 -11.44
CA TYR A 71 -23.50 -19.35 -10.94
C TYR A 71 -22.44 -19.34 -9.83
N LYS A 72 -22.40 -20.37 -8.99
CA LYS A 72 -21.37 -20.51 -7.94
C LYS A 72 -19.97 -20.65 -8.57
N ALA A 73 -19.86 -21.44 -9.62
CA ALA A 73 -18.59 -21.62 -10.37
C ALA A 73 -18.19 -20.32 -11.04
N SER A 74 -19.13 -19.63 -11.73
CA SER A 74 -18.90 -18.35 -12.41
C SER A 74 -18.53 -17.24 -11.42
N ALA A 75 -19.18 -17.15 -10.27
CA ALA A 75 -18.85 -16.21 -9.21
C ALA A 75 -17.44 -16.46 -8.65
N LYS A 76 -17.04 -17.73 -8.48
CA LYS A 76 -15.69 -18.08 -8.04
C LYS A 76 -14.63 -17.73 -9.09
N VAL A 77 -14.92 -17.97 -10.37
CA VAL A 77 -14.03 -17.58 -11.48
C VAL A 77 -13.89 -16.07 -11.54
N LEU A 78 -15.01 -15.32 -11.46
CA LEU A 78 -14.99 -13.86 -11.45
C LEU A 78 -14.21 -13.32 -10.25
N TYR A 79 -14.42 -13.86 -9.06
CA TYR A 79 -13.67 -13.49 -7.85
C TYR A 79 -12.16 -13.72 -8.03
N ASN A 80 -11.77 -14.88 -8.57
CA ASN A 80 -10.37 -15.19 -8.83
C ASN A 80 -9.79 -14.29 -9.95
N ALA A 81 -10.54 -14.01 -11.00
CA ALA A 81 -10.14 -13.10 -12.07
C ALA A 81 -9.94 -11.67 -11.53
N CYS A 82 -10.86 -11.17 -10.71
CA CYS A 82 -10.71 -9.88 -10.05
C CYS A 82 -9.45 -9.85 -9.16
N ARG A 83 -9.22 -10.90 -8.36
CA ARG A 83 -7.99 -10.99 -7.53
C ARG A 83 -6.71 -10.95 -8.36
N LEU A 84 -6.69 -11.62 -9.50
CA LEU A 84 -5.54 -11.60 -10.42
C LEU A 84 -5.38 -10.23 -11.08
N SER A 85 -6.48 -9.64 -11.56
CA SER A 85 -6.46 -8.29 -12.17
C SER A 85 -5.99 -7.22 -11.19
N PHE A 86 -6.43 -7.28 -9.92
CA PHE A 86 -5.92 -6.37 -8.90
C PHE A 86 -4.43 -6.56 -8.62
N ARG A 87 -3.94 -7.79 -8.69
CA ARG A 87 -2.48 -8.06 -8.60
C ARG A 87 -1.72 -7.47 -9.79
N ASP A 88 -2.24 -7.62 -10.99
CA ASP A 88 -1.61 -7.09 -12.21
C ASP A 88 -1.64 -5.54 -12.24
N ILE A 89 -2.71 -4.92 -11.75
CA ILE A 89 -2.83 -3.46 -11.64
C ILE A 89 -1.83 -2.91 -10.60
N ALA A 90 -1.64 -3.60 -9.49
CA ALA A 90 -0.67 -3.23 -8.45
C ALA A 90 0.79 -3.56 -8.86
N GLY A 91 1.01 -4.30 -9.96
CA GLY A 91 2.34 -4.76 -10.37
C GLY A 91 2.99 -5.63 -9.31
N PRO A 92 4.32 -5.50 -9.09
CA PRO A 92 5.05 -6.28 -8.09
C PRO A 92 4.74 -5.86 -6.64
N PHE A 93 3.99 -4.78 -6.42
CA PHE A 93 3.68 -4.23 -5.11
C PHE A 93 2.25 -4.51 -4.69
N GLN A 94 2.08 -5.00 -3.45
CA GLN A 94 0.77 -5.36 -2.91
C GLN A 94 0.02 -4.17 -2.30
N CYS A 95 0.75 -3.15 -1.83
CA CYS A 95 0.16 -2.00 -1.16
C CYS A 95 -0.52 -1.02 -2.11
N LEU A 96 -0.06 -0.87 -3.36
CA LEU A 96 -0.48 0.20 -4.27
C LEU A 96 -1.99 0.24 -4.52
N GLY A 97 -2.63 -0.92 -4.66
CA GLY A 97 -4.09 -1.00 -4.86
C GLY A 97 -4.94 -0.63 -3.63
N LYS A 98 -4.31 -0.36 -2.49
CA LYS A 98 -4.99 -0.08 -1.21
C LYS A 98 -4.71 1.33 -0.68
N LEU A 99 -3.92 2.12 -1.41
CA LEU A 99 -3.58 3.48 -1.03
C LEU A 99 -4.69 4.47 -1.39
N SER A 100 -4.87 5.49 -0.57
CA SER A 100 -5.79 6.61 -0.85
C SER A 100 -5.18 7.68 -1.76
N PHE A 101 -3.96 7.50 -2.22
CA PHE A 101 -3.20 8.41 -3.08
C PHE A 101 -2.37 7.64 -4.10
N GLU A 102 -1.95 8.29 -5.17
CA GLU A 102 -1.05 7.72 -6.17
C GLU A 102 0.40 8.14 -5.86
N PRO A 103 1.29 7.19 -5.51
CA PRO A 103 2.69 7.50 -5.25
C PRO A 103 3.39 7.96 -6.53
N ARG A 104 4.25 8.95 -6.42
CA ARG A 104 5.10 9.38 -7.53
C ARG A 104 6.23 8.37 -7.79
N PRO A 105 6.71 8.20 -9.03
CA PRO A 105 7.73 7.19 -9.37
C PRO A 105 8.98 7.24 -8.47
N TYR A 106 9.46 8.42 -8.12
CA TYR A 106 10.64 8.55 -7.26
C TYR A 106 10.39 8.06 -5.82
N GLN A 107 9.16 8.18 -5.30
CA GLN A 107 8.78 7.69 -3.96
C GLN A 107 8.77 6.17 -3.88
N MET A 108 8.76 5.49 -5.02
CA MET A 108 8.85 4.03 -5.08
C MET A 108 10.29 3.51 -4.99
N VAL A 109 11.29 4.38 -5.21
CA VAL A 109 12.71 3.96 -5.20
C VAL A 109 13.15 3.40 -3.86
N PRO A 110 12.86 4.05 -2.70
CA PRO A 110 13.20 3.49 -1.39
C PRO A 110 12.51 2.14 -1.13
N LEU A 111 11.26 1.98 -1.56
CA LEU A 111 10.54 0.71 -1.46
C LEU A 111 11.25 -0.41 -2.26
N ILE A 112 11.63 -0.13 -3.50
CA ILE A 112 12.36 -1.09 -4.34
C ILE A 112 13.70 -1.47 -3.72
N LEU A 113 14.42 -0.50 -3.14
CA LEU A 113 15.69 -0.74 -2.46
C LEU A 113 15.50 -1.57 -1.18
N ALA A 114 14.46 -1.29 -0.42
CA ALA A 114 14.12 -2.03 0.79
C ALA A 114 13.82 -3.51 0.48
N LEU A 115 12.97 -3.78 -0.53
CA LEU A 115 12.60 -5.15 -0.91
C LEU A 115 13.74 -5.98 -1.51
N LYS A 116 14.86 -5.36 -1.88
CA LYS A 116 16.07 -6.09 -2.32
C LYS A 116 16.96 -6.53 -1.16
N GLN A 117 16.72 -6.04 0.04
CA GLN A 117 17.51 -6.37 1.21
C GLN A 117 16.85 -7.53 1.96
N GLU A 118 17.62 -8.53 2.34
CA GLU A 118 17.17 -9.60 3.25
C GLU A 118 16.77 -9.03 4.62
N ARG A 119 17.51 -8.01 5.07
CA ARG A 119 17.22 -7.23 6.25
C ARG A 119 17.25 -5.75 5.89
N ILE A 120 16.14 -5.09 6.07
CA ILE A 120 16.04 -3.67 5.72
C ILE A 120 16.85 -2.84 6.71
N ARG A 121 17.80 -2.11 6.17
CA ARG A 121 18.57 -1.06 6.83
C ARG A 121 18.73 0.08 5.83
N LEU A 122 17.83 1.04 5.88
CA LEU A 122 17.75 2.07 4.85
C LEU A 122 17.75 3.47 5.49
N LEU A 123 18.64 4.34 5.01
CA LEU A 123 18.62 5.76 5.31
C LEU A 123 18.02 6.50 4.13
N ILE A 124 16.85 7.12 4.33
CA ILE A 124 16.19 7.98 3.34
C ILE A 124 16.65 9.41 3.61
N SER A 125 17.46 9.97 2.71
CA SER A 125 18.15 11.25 2.88
C SER A 125 17.78 12.26 1.78
N ASP A 126 16.54 12.23 1.33
CA ASP A 126 16.01 13.12 0.30
C ASP A 126 15.77 14.55 0.81
N ASP A 127 15.59 15.50 -0.10
CA ASP A 127 15.32 16.90 0.24
C ASP A 127 14.00 17.07 1.02
N VAL A 128 13.87 18.21 1.69
CA VAL A 128 12.66 18.55 2.43
C VAL A 128 11.48 18.72 1.46
N GLY A 129 10.33 18.14 1.79
CA GLY A 129 9.10 18.27 0.99
C GLY A 129 8.91 17.22 -0.12
N ILE A 130 9.88 16.32 -0.37
CA ILE A 130 9.76 15.24 -1.38
C ILE A 130 8.77 14.16 -0.92
N GLY A 131 8.59 13.98 0.38
CA GLY A 131 7.64 13.01 0.93
C GLY A 131 8.26 11.81 1.63
N LYS A 132 9.38 12.00 2.32
CA LYS A 132 10.08 10.95 3.11
C LYS A 132 9.14 10.15 4.02
N THR A 133 8.15 10.82 4.61
CA THR A 133 7.09 10.19 5.41
C THR A 133 6.32 9.16 4.61
N LEU A 134 5.95 9.50 3.37
CA LEU A 134 5.24 8.57 2.48
C LEU A 134 6.11 7.40 2.06
N GLU A 135 7.37 7.66 1.74
CA GLU A 135 8.35 6.65 1.31
C GLU A 135 8.57 5.60 2.41
N SER A 136 8.77 6.03 3.65
CA SER A 136 8.94 5.11 4.79
C SER A 136 7.66 4.34 5.12
N LEU A 137 6.50 4.98 5.04
CA LEU A 137 5.21 4.31 5.25
C LEU A 137 4.82 3.37 4.10
N LEU A 138 5.23 3.65 2.86
CA LEU A 138 5.08 2.71 1.74
C LEU A 138 5.82 1.40 1.99
N ILE A 139 7.04 1.48 2.54
CA ILE A 139 7.81 0.29 2.93
C ILE A 139 7.06 -0.48 4.03
N ALA A 140 6.65 0.19 5.11
CA ALA A 140 5.91 -0.45 6.20
C ALA A 140 4.62 -1.12 5.70
N LYS A 141 3.86 -0.43 4.84
CA LYS A 141 2.60 -0.94 4.29
C LYS A 141 2.80 -2.16 3.39
N GLU A 142 3.83 -2.13 2.53
CA GLU A 142 4.15 -3.25 1.66
C GLU A 142 4.55 -4.49 2.47
N LEU A 143 5.39 -4.31 3.51
CA LEU A 143 5.79 -5.41 4.39
C LEU A 143 4.61 -6.00 5.18
N LEU A 144 3.67 -5.15 5.62
CA LEU A 144 2.42 -5.60 6.25
C LEU A 144 1.56 -6.40 5.28
N ASP A 145 1.39 -5.91 4.05
CA ASP A 145 0.55 -6.57 3.05
C ASP A 145 1.17 -7.90 2.53
N ARG A 146 2.49 -8.03 2.61
CA ARG A 146 3.23 -9.26 2.36
C ARG A 146 3.23 -10.23 3.55
N HIS A 147 2.74 -9.80 4.71
CA HIS A 147 2.84 -10.53 5.98
C HIS A 147 4.26 -10.81 6.43
N GLU A 148 5.23 -10.00 6.01
CA GLU A 148 6.62 -10.06 6.46
C GLU A 148 6.80 -9.44 7.84
N ILE A 149 5.93 -8.47 8.19
CA ILE A 149 5.82 -7.88 9.51
C ILE A 149 4.36 -7.86 9.96
N ASN A 150 4.14 -7.84 11.28
CA ASN A 150 2.81 -7.67 11.86
C ASN A 150 2.68 -6.34 12.62
N ARG A 151 3.80 -5.73 12.96
CA ARG A 151 3.85 -4.53 13.80
C ARG A 151 4.92 -3.58 13.30
N PHE A 152 4.63 -2.28 13.37
CA PHE A 152 5.67 -1.26 13.17
C PHE A 152 5.54 -0.12 14.17
N ALA A 153 6.64 0.61 14.36
CA ALA A 153 6.69 1.84 15.15
C ALA A 153 7.34 2.97 14.36
N VAL A 154 6.82 4.17 14.57
CA VAL A 154 7.46 5.42 14.17
C VAL A 154 8.00 6.10 15.43
N VAL A 155 9.29 6.31 15.49
CA VAL A 155 9.96 7.06 16.56
C VAL A 155 10.25 8.46 16.04
N CYS A 156 9.57 9.46 16.57
CA CYS A 156 9.65 10.84 16.10
C CYS A 156 9.75 11.86 17.26
N LEU A 157 9.94 13.12 16.92
CA LEU A 157 9.92 14.21 17.89
C LEU A 157 8.52 14.40 18.49
N PRO A 158 8.41 14.83 19.76
CA PRO A 158 7.10 14.91 20.45
C PRO A 158 6.01 15.69 19.72
N HIS A 159 6.38 16.78 19.05
CA HIS A 159 5.43 17.64 18.32
C HIS A 159 5.00 17.07 16.97
N LEU A 160 5.66 16.04 16.47
CA LEU A 160 5.32 15.38 15.20
C LEU A 160 4.41 14.15 15.40
N CYS A 161 4.15 13.74 16.64
CA CYS A 161 3.41 12.51 16.90
C CYS A 161 2.00 12.53 16.31
N GLU A 162 1.27 13.64 16.47
CA GLU A 162 -0.08 13.78 15.92
C GLU A 162 -0.08 13.83 14.39
N GLN A 163 0.90 14.49 13.79
CA GLN A 163 1.06 14.52 12.34
C GLN A 163 1.27 13.11 11.79
N TRP A 164 2.19 12.34 12.35
CA TRP A 164 2.45 10.96 11.96
C TRP A 164 1.22 10.07 12.11
N GLN A 165 0.48 10.20 13.23
CA GLN A 165 -0.75 9.45 13.45
C GLN A 165 -1.80 9.75 12.37
N ASN A 166 -2.00 11.03 12.04
CA ASN A 166 -2.95 11.44 11.00
C ASN A 166 -2.52 10.95 9.61
N GLU A 167 -1.24 11.05 9.26
CA GLU A 167 -0.74 10.56 7.97
C GLU A 167 -0.91 9.05 7.82
N ILE A 168 -0.64 8.27 8.87
CA ILE A 168 -0.85 6.81 8.90
C ILE A 168 -2.33 6.49 8.69
N LYS A 169 -3.22 7.21 9.35
CA LYS A 169 -4.66 7.01 9.24
C LYS A 169 -5.19 7.42 7.87
N ASP A 170 -4.95 8.66 7.45
CA ASP A 170 -5.59 9.27 6.27
C ASP A 170 -5.08 8.66 4.96
N LYS A 171 -3.80 8.31 4.90
CA LYS A 171 -3.16 7.83 3.67
C LYS A 171 -3.08 6.31 3.57
N PHE A 172 -2.94 5.63 4.69
CA PHE A 172 -2.73 4.17 4.73
C PHE A 172 -3.85 3.39 5.41
N GLY A 173 -4.85 4.09 5.98
CA GLY A 173 -6.01 3.47 6.61
C GLY A 173 -5.69 2.64 7.86
N LEU A 174 -4.59 2.97 8.57
CA LEU A 174 -4.14 2.26 9.75
C LEU A 174 -4.35 3.10 11.00
N GLU A 175 -4.83 2.49 12.09
CA GLU A 175 -5.03 3.17 13.38
C GLU A 175 -3.81 2.95 14.27
N ALA A 176 -2.98 4.00 14.41
CA ALA A 176 -1.80 3.98 15.27
C ALA A 176 -2.07 4.67 16.61
N GLU A 177 -1.51 4.13 17.70
CA GLU A 177 -1.59 4.75 19.02
C GLU A 177 -0.32 5.57 19.33
N ILE A 178 -0.51 6.78 19.91
CA ILE A 178 0.60 7.64 20.31
C ILE A 178 1.09 7.22 21.69
N ILE A 179 2.38 6.86 21.79
CA ILE A 179 3.05 6.48 23.04
C ILE A 179 4.00 7.59 23.48
N ARG A 180 3.61 8.29 24.52
CA ARG A 180 4.38 9.36 25.17
C ARG A 180 3.98 9.49 26.64
N SER A 181 4.71 10.29 27.43
CA SER A 181 4.46 10.44 28.87
C SER A 181 3.00 10.78 29.22
N SER A 182 2.33 11.56 28.38
CA SER A 182 0.94 11.98 28.65
C SER A 182 -0.11 10.92 28.28
N THR A 183 0.21 9.94 27.42
CA THR A 183 -0.75 8.94 26.93
C THR A 183 -0.55 7.55 27.52
N ILE A 184 0.66 7.26 28.01
CA ILE A 184 1.05 5.93 28.46
C ILE A 184 0.11 5.35 29.52
N SER A 185 -0.23 6.09 30.56
CA SER A 185 -1.11 5.61 31.65
C SER A 185 -2.52 5.27 31.17
N ARG A 186 -3.03 5.96 30.12
CA ARG A 186 -4.31 5.64 29.49
C ARG A 186 -4.22 4.35 28.69
N LEU A 187 -3.09 4.15 27.98
CA LEU A 187 -2.87 2.94 27.19
C LEU A 187 -2.71 1.72 28.06
N GLU A 188 -1.91 1.80 29.12
CA GLU A 188 -1.71 0.74 30.10
C GLU A 188 -3.03 0.29 30.77
N LYS A 189 -3.92 1.24 31.06
CA LYS A 189 -5.27 0.93 31.60
C LYS A 189 -6.19 0.16 30.64
N LYS A 190 -5.96 0.28 29.32
CA LYS A 190 -6.72 -0.45 28.29
C LYS A 190 -6.22 -1.89 28.11
N LEU A 191 -5.01 -2.15 28.51
CA LEU A 191 -4.34 -3.44 28.36
C LEU A 191 -4.60 -4.34 29.57
N ARG A 192 -4.50 -5.66 29.38
CA ARG A 192 -4.54 -6.64 30.47
C ARG A 192 -3.21 -6.60 31.25
N PRO A 193 -3.18 -7.10 32.50
CA PRO A 193 -1.98 -7.09 33.33
C PRO A 193 -0.74 -7.81 32.74
N ASP A 194 -0.99 -8.78 31.84
CA ASP A 194 0.04 -9.58 31.14
C ASP A 194 0.50 -8.96 29.81
N GLN A 195 -0.13 -7.86 29.39
CA GLN A 195 0.15 -7.18 28.14
C GLN A 195 1.12 -6.00 28.32
N ASN A 196 1.89 -5.72 27.25
CA ASN A 196 2.84 -4.62 27.21
C ASN A 196 2.53 -3.68 26.05
N VAL A 197 2.57 -2.38 26.28
CA VAL A 197 2.23 -1.34 25.29
C VAL A 197 3.07 -1.50 24.01
N PHE A 198 4.37 -1.82 24.11
CA PHE A 198 5.24 -1.97 22.96
C PHE A 198 5.08 -3.31 22.23
N ARG A 199 4.58 -4.34 22.93
CA ARG A 199 4.37 -5.67 22.34
C ARG A 199 3.00 -5.82 21.70
N ASP A 200 1.96 -5.31 22.37
CA ASP A 200 0.58 -5.69 22.07
C ASP A 200 -0.18 -4.63 21.25
N ILE A 201 0.36 -3.42 21.10
CA ILE A 201 -0.15 -2.41 20.17
C ILE A 201 0.58 -2.58 18.82
N PRO A 202 -0.15 -2.87 17.72
CA PRO A 202 0.50 -3.22 16.45
C PRO A 202 1.13 -2.02 15.74
N PHE A 203 0.46 -0.86 15.76
CA PHE A 203 0.93 0.35 15.06
C PHE A 203 1.14 1.47 16.07
N GLN A 204 2.36 1.95 16.15
CA GLN A 204 2.80 2.83 17.23
C GLN A 204 3.45 4.10 16.67
N VAL A 205 3.10 5.24 17.25
CA VAL A 205 3.84 6.49 17.07
C VAL A 205 4.44 6.87 18.43
N ILE A 206 5.75 6.81 18.54
CA ILE A 206 6.46 6.88 19.81
C ILE A 206 7.26 8.18 19.88
N SER A 207 7.06 8.94 20.96
CA SER A 207 7.92 10.09 21.24
C SER A 207 9.34 9.64 21.58
N ILE A 208 10.34 10.11 20.83
CA ILE A 208 11.75 9.83 21.09
C ILE A 208 12.18 10.28 22.48
N ASP A 209 11.62 11.38 22.97
CA ASP A 209 11.94 11.91 24.30
C ASP A 209 11.38 11.06 25.45
N TYR A 210 10.38 10.24 25.16
CA TYR A 210 9.87 9.24 26.10
C TYR A 210 10.73 7.97 26.09
N VAL A 211 11.04 7.44 24.91
CA VAL A 211 11.69 6.13 24.80
C VAL A 211 13.22 6.17 24.95
N LYS A 212 13.86 7.34 24.83
CA LYS A 212 15.32 7.49 25.05
C LYS A 212 15.77 7.33 26.51
N GLN A 213 14.83 7.41 27.48
CA GLN A 213 15.13 7.25 28.92
C GLN A 213 15.56 5.81 29.21
N ASP A 214 16.62 5.62 29.99
CA ASP A 214 17.29 4.32 30.14
C ASP A 214 16.34 3.16 30.52
N ASN A 215 15.46 3.39 31.50
CA ASN A 215 14.48 2.39 31.94
C ASN A 215 13.38 2.10 30.84
N LYS A 216 12.95 3.10 30.11
CA LYS A 216 11.95 2.94 29.02
C LYS A 216 12.59 2.36 27.76
N ARG A 217 13.84 2.75 27.47
CA ARG A 217 14.60 2.23 26.34
C ARG A 217 14.74 0.71 26.39
N ASN A 218 15.15 0.16 27.52
CA ASN A 218 15.33 -1.28 27.65
C ASN A 218 14.02 -2.04 27.42
N ILE A 219 12.91 -1.59 28.02
CA ILE A 219 11.59 -2.20 27.82
C ILE A 219 11.17 -2.11 26.34
N PHE A 220 11.40 -0.97 25.69
CA PHE A 220 11.11 -0.81 24.27
C PHE A 220 11.95 -1.75 23.42
N LEU A 221 13.26 -1.82 23.64
CA LEU A 221 14.17 -2.67 22.89
C LEU A 221 13.80 -4.16 23.00
N ASP A 222 13.33 -4.60 24.17
CA ASP A 222 12.92 -6.01 24.37
C ASP A 222 11.61 -6.35 23.68
N HIS A 223 10.73 -5.38 23.47
CA HIS A 223 9.39 -5.57 22.93
C HIS A 223 9.12 -4.79 21.65
N CYS A 224 10.13 -4.16 21.05
CA CYS A 224 9.93 -3.29 19.89
C CYS A 224 9.30 -4.03 18.72
N PRO A 225 8.51 -3.35 17.92
CA PRO A 225 7.91 -3.92 16.70
C PRO A 225 8.95 -4.45 15.71
N ASP A 226 8.45 -5.18 14.71
CA ASP A 226 9.28 -5.87 13.72
C ASP A 226 9.99 -4.89 12.77
N PHE A 227 9.35 -3.74 12.53
CA PHE A 227 9.87 -2.65 11.72
C PHE A 227 9.81 -1.32 12.49
N VAL A 228 10.90 -0.55 12.48
CA VAL A 228 10.97 0.73 13.17
C VAL A 228 11.40 1.83 12.20
N ILE A 229 10.60 2.87 12.10
CA ILE A 229 10.93 4.10 11.36
C ILE A 229 11.44 5.12 12.37
N VAL A 230 12.62 5.69 12.14
CA VAL A 230 13.17 6.78 12.98
C VAL A 230 13.16 8.06 12.17
N ASP A 231 12.26 8.97 12.55
CA ASP A 231 12.17 10.29 11.91
C ASP A 231 13.24 11.23 12.45
N GLU A 232 13.70 12.17 11.61
CA GLU A 232 14.76 13.12 11.93
C GLU A 232 16.01 12.44 12.53
N ALA A 233 16.45 11.33 11.89
CA ALA A 233 17.55 10.49 12.34
C ALA A 233 18.87 11.27 12.58
N HIS A 234 19.04 12.43 11.94
CA HIS A 234 20.19 13.30 12.18
C HIS A 234 20.26 13.80 13.63
N THR A 235 19.12 13.90 14.34
CA THR A 235 19.10 14.26 15.78
C THR A 235 19.65 13.16 16.69
N CYS A 236 19.81 11.96 16.13
CA CYS A 236 20.38 10.78 16.79
C CYS A 236 21.85 10.55 16.43
N ALA A 237 22.50 11.46 15.67
CA ALA A 237 23.89 11.34 15.30
C ALA A 237 24.81 11.36 16.56
N LYS A 238 26.00 10.76 16.42
CA LYS A 238 26.99 10.72 17.53
C LYS A 238 27.32 12.15 17.99
N PRO A 239 27.08 12.51 19.24
CA PRO A 239 27.34 13.85 19.71
C PRO A 239 28.85 14.12 19.80
N THR A 240 29.26 15.33 19.42
CA THR A 240 30.64 15.82 19.56
C THR A 240 30.93 16.43 20.93
N GLY A 241 29.90 16.52 21.81
CA GLY A 241 30.00 17.15 23.13
C GLY A 241 29.22 16.41 24.21
N ALA A 242 29.19 16.97 25.41
CA ALA A 242 28.61 16.37 26.62
C ALA A 242 27.08 16.45 26.74
N ASN A 243 26.35 16.71 25.66
CA ASN A 243 24.89 16.81 25.71
C ASN A 243 24.24 15.45 26.02
N LYS A 244 23.75 15.28 27.24
CA LYS A 244 23.13 14.05 27.73
C LYS A 244 21.94 13.61 26.89
N TYR A 245 21.11 14.54 26.37
CA TYR A 245 19.94 14.21 25.56
C TYR A 245 20.32 13.65 24.19
N GLN A 246 21.33 14.22 23.55
CA GLN A 246 21.85 13.72 22.29
C GLN A 246 22.51 12.35 22.48
N GLN A 247 23.25 12.15 23.58
CA GLN A 247 23.84 10.85 23.89
C GLN A 247 22.78 9.76 24.09
N GLN A 248 21.65 10.08 24.72
CA GLN A 248 20.55 9.12 24.93
C GLN A 248 19.87 8.75 23.60
N ARG A 249 19.64 9.73 22.72
CA ARG A 249 19.06 9.46 21.37
C ARG A 249 20.03 8.62 20.53
N TYR A 250 21.30 8.95 20.53
CA TYR A 250 22.33 8.16 19.85
C TYR A 250 22.38 6.70 20.36
N ARG A 251 22.37 6.50 21.69
CA ARG A 251 22.34 5.15 22.26
C ARG A 251 21.10 4.39 21.84
N LEU A 252 19.93 5.00 21.88
CA LEU A 252 18.70 4.36 21.45
C LEU A 252 18.80 3.86 19.98
N LEU A 253 19.24 4.71 19.07
CA LEU A 253 19.36 4.35 17.66
C LEU A 253 20.44 3.27 17.45
N LYS A 254 21.56 3.38 18.13
CA LYS A 254 22.62 2.37 18.10
C LYS A 254 22.11 1.01 18.59
N ASP A 255 21.47 0.97 19.77
CA ASP A 255 20.93 -0.26 20.34
C ASP A 255 19.85 -0.89 19.43
N LEU A 256 19.03 -0.08 18.76
CA LEU A 256 18.08 -0.56 17.72
C LEU A 256 18.80 -1.15 16.53
N SER A 257 19.85 -0.48 16.03
CA SER A 257 20.59 -0.95 14.85
C SER A 257 21.36 -2.24 15.11
N ASP A 258 21.77 -2.47 16.38
CA ASP A 258 22.49 -3.67 16.79
C ASP A 258 21.57 -4.91 16.95
N LYS A 259 20.23 -4.73 16.95
CA LYS A 259 19.26 -5.84 17.02
C LYS A 259 19.17 -6.58 15.66
N PRO A 260 19.60 -7.85 15.59
CA PRO A 260 19.68 -8.56 14.30
C PRO A 260 18.32 -8.92 13.70
N GLU A 261 17.30 -9.12 14.53
CA GLU A 261 15.96 -9.53 14.11
C GLU A 261 15.05 -8.36 13.73
N LYS A 262 15.49 -7.11 13.92
CA LYS A 262 14.66 -5.92 13.64
C LYS A 262 15.05 -5.24 12.34
N GLN A 263 14.04 -4.68 11.66
CA GLN A 263 14.19 -3.88 10.45
C GLN A 263 14.12 -2.38 10.83
N LEU A 264 14.97 -1.56 10.21
CA LEU A 264 15.12 -0.14 10.55
C LEU A 264 15.17 0.71 9.28
#